data_b62a80f725698c25941bf54044231483
#
_entry.id   b62a80f725698c25941bf54044231483
#
_cell.length_a   1.000
_cell.length_b   1.000
_cell.length_c   1.000
_cell.angle_alpha   90.00
_cell.angle_beta   90.00
_cell.angle_gamma   90.00
#
_symmetry.space_group_name_H-M   'P 1'
#
loop_
_entity.id
_entity.type
_entity.pdbx_description
1 polymer ?
#
loop_
_entity_poly.entity_id
_entity_poly.type
_entity_poly.pdbx_seq_one_letter_code
_entity_poly.pdbx_strand_id
1 'polypeptide(L)'
;FVLNFNRLELKKLIATCYATSPIMGSQLKYCMDASGQMYISFDSELTADNTTKRPYKAVVSVVYDKTGDGGVDMFDVAELFRSGENQLTELSGDGDYRSDECLELLQEADIVVTNPPFSKFREYVSTLIKYDKKFIIIGNINAATYKETFPLIQHNKMWLGASIHSGDRAFYVPDDY
;
A
#
# COMPACT_ATOMS: atom_id res chain seq x y z
N PHE A 1 1.10 7.97 -0.69
CA PHE A 1 0.14 8.40 0.34
C PHE A 1 0.84 9.09 1.50
N VAL A 2 1.87 8.50 2.12
CA VAL A 2 2.49 9.04 3.33
C VAL A 2 2.99 10.48 3.15
N LEU A 3 3.70 10.80 2.08
CA LEU A 3 4.17 12.16 1.79
C LEU A 3 3.04 13.17 1.49
N ASN A 4 1.84 12.69 1.22
CA ASN A 4 0.65 13.51 1.03
C ASN A 4 -0.33 13.39 2.20
N PHE A 5 0.10 12.86 3.34
CA PHE A 5 -0.74 12.59 4.50
C PHE A 5 -1.54 13.83 4.91
N ASN A 6 -0.86 14.94 5.14
CA ASN A 6 -1.49 16.21 5.53
C ASN A 6 -2.31 16.83 4.40
N ARG A 7 -1.83 16.75 3.14
CA ARG A 7 -2.57 17.27 1.98
C ARG A 7 -3.88 16.55 1.74
N LEU A 8 -3.92 15.24 2.04
CA LEU A 8 -5.11 14.41 1.94
C LEU A 8 -5.97 14.46 3.21
N GLU A 9 -5.56 15.24 4.20
CA GLU A 9 -6.24 15.37 5.51
C GLU A 9 -6.49 14.02 6.18
N LEU A 10 -5.54 13.09 6.03
CA LEU A 10 -5.66 11.77 6.62
C LEU A 10 -5.52 11.89 8.16
N LYS A 11 -6.37 11.18 8.87
CA LYS A 11 -6.25 11.03 10.33
C LYS A 11 -5.35 9.85 10.69
N LYS A 12 -5.35 8.84 9.84
CA LYS A 12 -4.60 7.59 10.02
C LYS A 12 -4.38 6.93 8.66
N LEU A 13 -3.19 6.43 8.43
CA LEU A 13 -2.87 5.60 7.27
C LEU A 13 -2.35 4.26 7.77
N ILE A 14 -3.02 3.18 7.38
CA ILE A 14 -2.59 1.81 7.66
C ILE A 14 -2.14 1.18 6.36
N ALA A 15 -0.89 0.75 6.32
CA ALA A 15 -0.34 0.00 5.20
C ALA A 15 0.03 -1.42 5.67
N THR A 16 -0.42 -2.43 4.93
CA THR A 16 -0.12 -3.83 5.21
C THR A 16 0.72 -4.42 4.08
N CYS A 17 1.60 -5.34 4.42
CA CYS A 17 2.43 -6.07 3.48
C CYS A 17 2.12 -7.56 3.60
N TYR A 18 1.87 -8.21 2.45
CA TYR A 18 1.68 -9.66 2.36
C TYR A 18 3.01 -10.41 2.39
N ALA A 19 3.02 -11.62 2.97
CA ALA A 19 4.23 -12.41 3.21
C ALA A 19 5.12 -12.67 1.99
N THR A 20 4.54 -12.76 0.79
CA THR A 20 5.27 -12.96 -0.46
C THR A 20 5.53 -11.68 -1.25
N SER A 21 5.27 -10.51 -0.65
CA SER A 21 5.53 -9.23 -1.31
C SER A 21 7.03 -9.06 -1.58
N PRO A 22 7.44 -8.59 -2.77
CA PRO A 22 8.84 -8.34 -3.09
C PRO A 22 9.53 -7.35 -2.13
N ILE A 23 8.76 -6.42 -1.55
CA ILE A 23 9.28 -5.43 -0.59
C ILE A 23 9.42 -5.99 0.83
N MET A 24 8.96 -7.22 1.06
CA MET A 24 9.01 -7.82 2.37
C MET A 24 10.43 -8.26 2.73
N GLY A 25 10.88 -7.87 3.91
CA GLY A 25 12.23 -8.12 4.38
C GLY A 25 13.28 -7.11 3.87
N SER A 26 12.88 -6.15 3.03
CA SER A 26 13.74 -5.03 2.69
C SER A 26 13.90 -4.14 3.92
N GLN A 27 15.12 -4.01 4.44
CA GLN A 27 15.42 -2.97 5.41
C GLN A 27 15.56 -1.65 4.67
N LEU A 28 14.94 -0.61 5.19
CA LEU A 28 15.19 0.75 4.75
C LEU A 28 16.67 1.07 5.03
N LYS A 29 17.49 1.07 4.00
CA LYS A 29 18.87 1.55 4.09
C LYS A 29 18.94 2.94 3.50
N TYR A 30 19.61 3.82 4.24
CA TYR A 30 19.99 5.14 3.76
C TYR A 30 21.29 5.01 2.99
N CYS A 31 21.22 5.29 1.70
CA CYS A 31 22.38 5.33 0.83
C CYS A 31 22.67 6.78 0.46
N MET A 32 23.93 7.08 0.22
CA MET A 32 24.37 8.38 -0.28
C MET A 32 24.95 8.17 -1.68
N ASP A 33 24.46 8.92 -2.65
CA ASP A 33 25.01 8.88 -3.99
C ASP A 33 26.35 9.62 -4.10
N ALA A 34 26.97 9.54 -5.26
CA ALA A 34 28.27 10.20 -5.51
C ALA A 34 28.21 11.74 -5.43
N SER A 35 27.01 12.33 -5.48
CA SER A 35 26.77 13.77 -5.32
C SER A 35 26.56 14.19 -3.87
N GLY A 36 26.51 13.24 -2.94
CA GLY A 36 26.21 13.46 -1.53
C GLY A 36 24.71 13.54 -1.22
N GLN A 37 23.85 13.23 -2.20
CA GLN A 37 22.41 13.18 -1.99
C GLN A 37 22.03 11.84 -1.33
N MET A 38 21.33 11.92 -0.21
CA MET A 38 20.81 10.75 0.47
C MET A 38 19.52 10.24 -0.23
N TYR A 39 19.46 8.94 -0.45
CA TYR A 39 18.28 8.26 -0.96
C TYR A 39 17.98 7.01 -0.15
N ILE A 40 16.71 6.58 -0.19
CA ILE A 40 16.29 5.35 0.46
C ILE A 40 16.40 4.23 -0.57
N SER A 41 17.25 3.26 -0.30
CA SER A 41 17.32 2.01 -1.05
C SER A 41 16.61 0.91 -0.28
N PHE A 42 15.87 0.10 -1.01
CA PHE A 42 15.42 -1.19 -0.52
C PHE A 42 16.48 -2.21 -0.89
N ASP A 43 17.26 -2.64 0.08
CA ASP A 43 18.31 -3.61 -0.17
C ASP A 43 17.70 -4.98 -0.46
N SER A 44 17.80 -5.40 -1.71
CA SER A 44 17.41 -6.73 -2.16
C SER A 44 18.45 -7.82 -1.80
N GLU A 45 19.59 -7.43 -1.22
CA GLU A 45 20.67 -8.35 -0.86
C GLU A 45 20.46 -9.08 0.48
N LEU A 46 19.29 -9.03 1.08
CA LEU A 46 18.96 -9.97 2.16
C LEU A 46 18.70 -11.34 1.55
N THR A 47 19.78 -11.84 1.00
CA THR A 47 19.96 -13.21 0.56
C THR A 47 19.80 -14.18 1.71
N ALA A 48 19.17 -15.28 1.34
CA ALA A 48 19.44 -16.64 1.82
C ALA A 48 18.74 -17.13 3.08
N ASP A 49 17.94 -16.38 3.80
CA ASP A 49 17.09 -17.03 4.80
C ASP A 49 15.62 -16.64 4.59
N ASN A 50 15.00 -17.32 3.61
CA ASN A 50 13.57 -17.17 3.28
C ASN A 50 12.64 -17.68 4.40
N THR A 51 13.18 -18.11 5.54
CA THR A 51 12.42 -18.78 6.61
C THR A 51 11.79 -17.84 7.62
N THR A 52 12.08 -16.53 7.58
CA THR A 52 11.63 -15.58 8.62
C THR A 52 10.97 -14.31 8.13
N LYS A 53 10.55 -14.26 6.85
CA LYS A 53 9.82 -13.10 6.33
C LYS A 53 8.42 -13.05 6.93
N ARG A 54 8.20 -12.16 7.88
CA ARG A 54 6.89 -11.94 8.49
C ARG A 54 6.23 -10.71 7.91
N PRO A 55 4.95 -10.78 7.52
CA PRO A 55 4.22 -9.63 7.08
C PRO A 55 4.08 -8.62 8.22
N TYR A 56 3.97 -7.35 7.86
CA TYR A 56 3.86 -6.28 8.84
C TYR A 56 2.75 -5.29 8.45
N LYS A 57 2.33 -4.53 9.43
CA LYS A 57 1.52 -3.33 9.26
C LYS A 57 2.29 -2.11 9.72
N ALA A 58 2.22 -1.05 8.93
CA ALA A 58 2.70 0.28 9.28
C ALA A 58 1.49 1.18 9.57
N VAL A 59 1.49 1.82 10.72
CA VAL A 59 0.45 2.78 11.12
C VAL A 59 1.08 4.16 11.20
N VAL A 60 0.64 5.05 10.32
CA VAL A 60 1.06 6.45 10.27
C VAL A 60 -0.07 7.31 10.83
N SER A 61 0.23 8.03 11.89
CA SER A 61 -0.69 8.93 12.56
C SER A 61 -0.27 10.39 12.45
N VAL A 62 1.02 10.62 12.21
CA VAL A 62 1.58 11.96 12.07
C VAL A 62 2.64 11.99 10.96
N VAL A 63 2.70 13.12 10.24
CA VAL A 63 3.76 13.40 9.25
C VAL A 63 4.10 14.88 9.33
N TYR A 64 5.36 15.20 9.60
CA TYR A 64 5.87 16.57 9.65
C TYR A 64 7.39 16.55 9.41
N ASP A 65 7.98 17.71 9.16
CA ASP A 65 9.43 17.87 9.05
C ASP A 65 10.08 17.58 10.41
N LYS A 66 10.56 16.36 10.58
CA LYS A 66 11.20 15.84 11.79
C LYS A 66 12.70 16.11 11.78
N THR A 67 13.29 16.17 10.60
CA THR A 67 14.73 16.41 10.41
C THR A 67 15.10 17.88 10.48
N GLY A 68 14.14 18.78 10.23
CA GLY A 68 14.29 20.22 10.31
C GLY A 68 14.99 20.81 9.07
N ASP A 69 14.91 20.15 7.92
CA ASP A 69 15.54 20.59 6.67
C ASP A 69 14.64 21.54 5.84
N GLY A 70 13.39 21.76 6.28
CA GLY A 70 12.44 22.68 5.67
C GLY A 70 11.45 22.01 4.69
N GLY A 71 11.48 20.70 4.58
CA GLY A 71 10.56 19.92 3.76
C GLY A 71 10.09 18.66 4.45
N VAL A 72 9.07 18.01 3.92
CA VAL A 72 8.64 16.69 4.39
C VAL A 72 9.00 15.65 3.35
N ASP A 73 9.89 14.76 3.72
CA ASP A 73 10.35 13.70 2.85
C ASP A 73 10.34 12.31 3.53
N MET A 74 10.94 11.31 2.88
CA MET A 74 10.98 9.94 3.42
C MET A 74 11.92 9.79 4.62
N PHE A 75 12.86 10.72 4.83
CA PHE A 75 13.73 10.70 6.01
C PHE A 75 12.95 11.06 7.26
N ASP A 76 12.07 12.08 7.15
CA ASP A 76 11.16 12.44 8.25
C ASP A 76 10.27 11.28 8.62
N VAL A 77 9.68 10.62 7.61
CA VAL A 77 8.83 9.44 7.83
C VAL A 77 9.60 8.35 8.57
N ALA A 78 10.85 8.07 8.17
CA ALA A 78 11.66 7.07 8.83
C ALA A 78 12.03 7.46 10.28
N GLU A 79 12.34 8.72 10.54
CA GLU A 79 12.61 9.21 11.89
C GLU A 79 11.35 9.14 12.78
N LEU A 80 10.17 9.42 12.22
CA LEU A 80 8.90 9.29 12.93
C LEU A 80 8.58 7.83 13.31
N PHE A 81 9.02 6.85 12.51
CA PHE A 81 8.95 5.44 12.89
C PHE A 81 10.00 5.07 13.95
N ARG A 82 11.23 5.58 13.85
CA ARG A 82 12.30 5.33 14.84
C ARG A 82 11.97 5.92 16.20
N SER A 83 11.37 7.11 16.24
CA SER A 83 10.98 7.76 17.49
C SER A 83 9.74 7.15 18.13
N GLY A 84 9.04 6.23 17.42
CA GLY A 84 7.82 5.58 17.90
C GLY A 84 6.56 6.42 17.76
N GLU A 85 6.61 7.57 17.10
CA GLU A 85 5.45 8.40 16.79
C GLU A 85 4.54 7.77 15.74
N ASN A 86 5.14 7.01 14.84
CA ASN A 86 4.44 6.07 13.95
C ASN A 86 4.84 4.63 14.32
N GLN A 87 4.00 3.66 14.02
CA GLN A 87 4.16 2.29 14.48
C GLN A 87 4.38 1.32 13.32
N LEU A 88 5.34 0.43 13.50
CA LEU A 88 5.58 -0.71 12.63
C LEU A 88 5.46 -1.99 13.49
N THR A 89 4.51 -2.86 13.17
CA THR A 89 4.26 -4.09 13.91
C THR A 89 4.12 -5.28 12.97
N GLU A 90 4.61 -6.43 13.39
CA GLU A 90 4.39 -7.68 12.65
C GLU A 90 2.91 -8.08 12.71
N LEU A 91 2.42 -8.68 11.61
CA LEU A 91 1.13 -9.34 11.58
C LEU A 91 1.28 -10.77 12.12
N SER A 92 0.25 -11.26 12.79
CA SER A 92 0.26 -12.60 13.38
C SER A 92 0.18 -13.71 12.34
N GLY A 93 -0.44 -13.42 11.18
CA GLY A 93 -0.63 -14.35 10.07
C GLY A 93 0.33 -14.08 8.90
N ASP A 94 -0.08 -14.49 7.71
CA ASP A 94 0.66 -14.30 6.45
C ASP A 94 0.34 -12.96 5.76
N GLY A 95 -0.52 -12.14 6.35
CA GLY A 95 -1.00 -10.87 5.77
C GLY A 95 -2.07 -11.07 4.69
N ASP A 96 -2.67 -12.25 4.58
CA ASP A 96 -3.80 -12.47 3.68
C ASP A 96 -4.97 -11.57 4.11
N TYR A 97 -5.54 -10.84 3.15
CA TYR A 97 -6.66 -9.93 3.41
C TYR A 97 -7.92 -10.59 3.98
N ARG A 98 -7.99 -11.92 3.95
CA ARG A 98 -9.08 -12.72 4.51
C ARG A 98 -8.84 -13.13 5.96
N SER A 99 -7.64 -12.94 6.49
CA SER A 99 -7.34 -13.23 7.88
C SER A 99 -8.16 -12.33 8.81
N ASP A 100 -8.48 -12.84 10.01
CA ASP A 100 -9.25 -12.08 10.99
C ASP A 100 -8.58 -10.75 11.31
N GLU A 101 -7.25 -10.74 11.48
CA GLU A 101 -6.48 -9.53 11.72
C GLU A 101 -6.62 -8.50 10.59
N CYS A 102 -6.52 -8.93 9.32
CA CYS A 102 -6.70 -8.04 8.18
C CYS A 102 -8.16 -7.58 8.03
N LEU A 103 -9.13 -8.40 8.39
CA LEU A 103 -10.54 -8.03 8.41
C LEU A 103 -10.86 -7.02 9.52
N GLU A 104 -10.21 -7.10 10.67
CA GLU A 104 -10.31 -6.08 11.72
C GLU A 104 -9.76 -4.74 11.22
N LEU A 105 -8.60 -4.73 10.57
CA LEU A 105 -8.05 -3.53 9.95
C LEU A 105 -8.95 -2.98 8.84
N LEU A 106 -9.57 -3.87 8.06
CA LEU A 106 -10.56 -3.47 7.06
C LEU A 106 -11.78 -2.81 7.71
N GLN A 107 -12.26 -3.33 8.84
CA GLN A 107 -13.39 -2.73 9.55
C GLN A 107 -13.06 -1.32 10.08
N GLU A 108 -11.84 -1.09 10.52
CA GLU A 108 -11.37 0.22 10.98
C GLU A 108 -11.26 1.24 9.84
N ALA A 109 -10.90 0.81 8.63
CA ALA A 109 -10.66 1.70 7.51
C ALA A 109 -11.95 2.32 6.96
N ASP A 110 -11.93 3.61 6.65
CA ASP A 110 -13.00 4.30 5.90
C ASP A 110 -12.87 4.06 4.40
N ILE A 111 -11.62 4.07 3.90
CA ILE A 111 -11.31 3.95 2.47
C ILE A 111 -10.18 2.94 2.30
N VAL A 112 -10.32 2.04 1.34
CA VAL A 112 -9.31 1.05 0.96
C VAL A 112 -8.69 1.42 -0.38
N VAL A 113 -7.37 1.53 -0.42
CA VAL A 113 -6.63 1.80 -1.67
C VAL A 113 -5.61 0.69 -1.87
N THR A 114 -5.73 -0.06 -2.96
CA THR A 114 -4.86 -1.22 -3.18
C THR A 114 -4.79 -1.66 -4.64
N ASN A 115 -3.77 -2.48 -4.92
CA ASN A 115 -3.65 -3.26 -6.15
C ASN A 115 -3.77 -4.74 -5.78
N PRO A 116 -4.99 -5.31 -5.76
CA PRO A 116 -5.18 -6.70 -5.36
C PRO A 116 -4.65 -7.65 -6.43
N PRO A 117 -4.28 -8.89 -6.07
CA PRO A 117 -3.98 -9.93 -7.05
C PRO A 117 -5.15 -10.13 -8.00
N PHE A 118 -4.91 -10.11 -9.31
CA PHE A 118 -5.99 -10.20 -10.30
C PHE A 118 -6.79 -11.50 -10.21
N SER A 119 -6.16 -12.59 -9.79
CA SER A 119 -6.82 -13.87 -9.55
C SER A 119 -7.84 -13.83 -8.40
N LYS A 120 -7.69 -12.90 -7.45
CA LYS A 120 -8.53 -12.71 -6.28
C LYS A 120 -9.45 -11.49 -6.39
N PHE A 121 -9.41 -10.78 -7.51
CA PHE A 121 -10.12 -9.50 -7.70
C PHE A 121 -11.61 -9.58 -7.36
N ARG A 122 -12.31 -10.61 -7.85
CA ARG A 122 -13.75 -10.79 -7.63
C ARG A 122 -14.08 -10.97 -6.15
N GLU A 123 -13.34 -11.84 -5.49
CA GLU A 123 -13.50 -12.11 -4.06
C GLU A 123 -13.19 -10.87 -3.22
N TYR A 124 -12.14 -10.14 -3.60
CA TYR A 124 -11.74 -8.92 -2.93
C TYR A 124 -12.82 -7.83 -3.02
N VAL A 125 -13.37 -7.57 -4.20
CA VAL A 125 -14.48 -6.63 -4.39
C VAL A 125 -15.69 -7.05 -3.55
N SER A 126 -16.04 -8.34 -3.58
CA SER A 126 -17.16 -8.85 -2.77
C SER A 126 -16.96 -8.61 -1.27
N THR A 127 -15.72 -8.75 -0.79
CA THR A 127 -15.36 -8.45 0.60
C THR A 127 -15.52 -6.96 0.91
N LEU A 128 -15.02 -6.07 0.06
CA LEU A 128 -15.17 -4.62 0.26
C LEU A 128 -16.64 -4.18 0.34
N ILE A 129 -17.48 -4.74 -0.53
CA ILE A 129 -18.93 -4.47 -0.52
C ILE A 129 -19.60 -5.05 0.73
N LYS A 130 -19.23 -6.26 1.14
CA LYS A 130 -19.76 -6.89 2.36
C LYS A 130 -19.51 -6.05 3.62
N TYR A 131 -18.34 -5.40 3.68
CA TYR A 131 -17.95 -4.53 4.79
C TYR A 131 -18.30 -3.06 4.57
N ASP A 132 -19.07 -2.74 3.53
CA ASP A 132 -19.52 -1.38 3.15
C ASP A 132 -18.36 -0.37 3.07
N LYS A 133 -17.26 -0.76 2.41
CA LYS A 133 -16.06 0.08 2.32
C LYS A 133 -16.04 0.90 1.04
N LYS A 134 -15.63 2.16 1.16
CA LYS A 134 -15.21 2.96 -0.01
C LYS A 134 -13.86 2.43 -0.49
N PHE A 135 -13.64 2.41 -1.79
CA PHE A 135 -12.39 1.88 -2.31
C PHE A 135 -11.93 2.50 -3.62
N ILE A 136 -10.63 2.49 -3.80
CA ILE A 136 -9.93 2.74 -5.08
C ILE A 136 -9.03 1.54 -5.31
N ILE A 137 -9.31 0.76 -6.34
CA ILE A 137 -8.55 -0.46 -6.64
C ILE A 137 -8.12 -0.50 -8.11
N ILE A 138 -6.94 -1.03 -8.34
CA ILE A 138 -6.44 -1.29 -9.69
C ILE A 138 -6.95 -2.65 -10.14
N GLY A 139 -7.49 -2.70 -11.34
CA GLY A 139 -8.02 -3.93 -11.92
C GLY A 139 -7.93 -3.94 -13.44
N ASN A 140 -8.11 -5.11 -14.03
CA ASN A 140 -8.24 -5.23 -15.47
C ASN A 140 -9.57 -4.64 -15.92
N ILE A 141 -9.62 -3.94 -17.07
CA ILE A 141 -10.86 -3.34 -17.59
C ILE A 141 -11.98 -4.35 -17.79
N ASN A 142 -11.64 -5.60 -18.11
CA ASN A 142 -12.60 -6.68 -18.25
C ASN A 142 -13.35 -6.98 -16.94
N ALA A 143 -12.82 -6.55 -15.80
CA ALA A 143 -13.48 -6.69 -14.51
C ALA A 143 -14.84 -5.96 -14.49
N ALA A 144 -15.04 -4.93 -15.31
CA ALA A 144 -16.33 -4.24 -15.43
C ALA A 144 -17.46 -5.16 -15.87
N THR A 145 -17.16 -6.26 -16.56
CA THR A 145 -18.15 -7.22 -17.05
C THR A 145 -18.39 -8.41 -16.12
N TYR A 146 -17.68 -8.49 -15.01
CA TYR A 146 -17.85 -9.59 -14.07
C TYR A 146 -19.19 -9.51 -13.34
N LYS A 147 -19.76 -10.66 -13.03
CA LYS A 147 -21.06 -10.75 -12.32
C LYS A 147 -21.05 -10.07 -10.94
N GLU A 148 -19.88 -9.94 -10.32
CA GLU A 148 -19.69 -9.29 -9.03
C GLU A 148 -19.62 -7.76 -9.15
N THR A 149 -19.15 -7.22 -10.29
CA THR A 149 -18.89 -5.79 -10.47
C THR A 149 -19.92 -5.10 -11.37
N PHE A 150 -20.39 -5.78 -12.41
CA PHE A 150 -21.36 -5.17 -13.34
C PHE A 150 -22.63 -4.65 -12.66
N PRO A 151 -23.29 -5.40 -11.74
CA PRO A 151 -24.44 -4.87 -11.01
C PRO A 151 -24.12 -3.65 -10.15
N LEU A 152 -22.88 -3.55 -9.61
CA LEU A 152 -22.47 -2.39 -8.84
C LEU A 152 -22.37 -1.14 -9.71
N ILE A 153 -21.85 -1.29 -10.93
CA ILE A 153 -21.78 -0.20 -11.92
C ILE A 153 -23.20 0.20 -12.34
N GLN A 154 -24.04 -0.78 -12.66
CA GLN A 154 -25.43 -0.56 -13.08
C GLN A 154 -26.25 0.18 -12.03
N HIS A 155 -26.02 -0.12 -10.74
CA HIS A 155 -26.71 0.52 -9.63
C HIS A 155 -25.99 1.75 -9.07
N ASN A 156 -24.99 2.26 -9.80
CA ASN A 156 -24.25 3.45 -9.43
C ASN A 156 -23.53 3.34 -8.06
N LYS A 157 -23.04 2.14 -7.72
CA LYS A 157 -22.29 1.84 -6.49
C LYS A 157 -20.79 1.71 -6.72
N MET A 158 -20.38 1.62 -7.98
CA MET A 158 -18.99 1.54 -8.39
C MET A 158 -18.83 2.26 -9.74
N TRP A 159 -17.70 2.91 -9.94
CA TRP A 159 -17.36 3.61 -11.18
C TRP A 159 -16.02 3.17 -11.69
N LEU A 160 -15.84 3.26 -13.00
CA LEU A 160 -14.54 3.15 -13.63
C LEU A 160 -13.78 4.46 -13.45
N GLY A 161 -12.46 4.37 -13.25
CA GLY A 161 -11.61 5.57 -13.09
C GLY A 161 -11.64 6.45 -14.33
N ALA A 162 -11.56 7.76 -14.13
CA ALA A 162 -11.61 8.76 -15.20
C ALA A 162 -10.46 8.62 -16.22
N SER A 163 -9.37 7.95 -15.85
CA SER A 163 -8.19 7.74 -16.71
C SER A 163 -8.27 6.47 -17.57
N ILE A 164 -9.44 5.82 -17.64
CA ILE A 164 -9.62 4.65 -18.50
C ILE A 164 -9.71 5.10 -19.95
N HIS A 165 -8.70 4.69 -20.73
CA HIS A 165 -8.68 4.80 -22.17
C HIS A 165 -8.37 3.42 -22.75
N SER A 166 -8.94 3.11 -23.89
CA SER A 166 -8.56 1.93 -24.68
C SER A 166 -7.16 2.12 -25.25
N GLY A 167 -6.34 1.09 -25.19
CA GLY A 167 -5.00 1.05 -25.78
C GLY A 167 -3.89 0.80 -24.76
N ASP A 168 -2.72 0.53 -25.30
CA ASP A 168 -1.52 0.28 -24.52
C ASP A 168 -1.02 1.57 -23.85
N ARG A 169 -0.46 1.43 -22.67
CA ARG A 169 0.18 2.53 -21.95
C ARG A 169 1.65 2.25 -21.78
N ALA A 170 2.47 3.22 -22.14
CA ALA A 170 3.88 3.22 -21.76
C ALA A 170 4.04 3.66 -20.30
N PHE A 171 4.88 2.97 -19.57
CA PHE A 171 5.34 3.38 -18.25
C PHE A 171 6.81 3.03 -18.11
N TYR A 172 7.49 3.80 -17.30
CA TYR A 172 8.91 3.61 -17.05
C TYR A 172 9.10 2.63 -15.89
N VAL A 173 10.02 1.71 -16.05
CA VAL A 173 10.51 0.83 -15.00
C VAL A 173 11.99 1.12 -14.77
N PRO A 174 12.53 0.89 -13.57
CA PRO A 174 13.97 0.95 -13.34
C PRO A 174 14.72 -0.02 -14.26
N ASP A 175 15.95 0.34 -14.65
CA ASP A 175 16.75 -0.44 -15.60
C ASP A 175 17.14 -1.84 -15.06
N ASP A 176 17.06 -2.02 -13.75
CA ASP A 176 17.36 -3.25 -13.02
C ASP A 176 16.12 -4.12 -12.71
N TYR A 177 14.98 -3.77 -13.30
CA TYR A 177 13.72 -4.49 -13.07
C TYR A 177 13.62 -5.76 -13.92
#